data_29b41ba621d64315a7ccda44aa026d91
#
_entry.id   29b41ba621d64315a7ccda44aa026d91
#
_cell.length_a   1.000
_cell.length_b   1.000
_cell.length_c   1.000
_cell.angle_alpha   90.00
_cell.angle_beta   90.00
_cell.angle_gamma   90.00
#
_symmetry.space_group_name_H-M   'P 1'
#
loop_
_entity.id
_entity.type
_entity.pdbx_description
1 polymer ?
#
loop_
_entity_poly.entity_id
_entity_poly.type
_entity_poly.pdbx_seq_one_letter_code
_entity_poly.pdbx_strand_id
1 'polypeptide(L)'
;TFTILLVLTNVAASGLMMTIGMITPSNATANACGLLVLLVNLLCGGFFLNEQETQGDGESVPISVTITKVLSSGSFVNRAFEALLINEFLDAGVFQFTPKWKNSENSNHENSIAVDVTGQEVLQFFKFGDTTRDMWNDIAALTGLAVGYVTLAFIALKWTTRKVGVE
;
A
#
# COMPACT_ATOMS: atom_id res chain seq x y z
N THR A 1 9.90 14.94 0.29
CA THR A 1 9.77 13.47 0.23
C THR A 1 8.40 13.06 -0.30
N PHE A 2 7.30 13.65 0.16
CA PHE A 2 5.92 13.35 -0.23
C PHE A 2 5.69 13.29 -1.76
N THR A 3 6.10 14.35 -2.50
CA THR A 3 5.94 14.40 -3.97
C THR A 3 6.69 13.28 -4.69
N ILE A 4 7.88 12.93 -4.22
CA ILE A 4 8.68 11.84 -4.79
C ILE A 4 7.97 10.51 -4.62
N LEU A 5 7.39 10.25 -3.43
CA LEU A 5 6.61 9.04 -3.16
C LEU A 5 5.40 8.93 -4.08
N LEU A 6 4.66 10.03 -4.28
CA LEU A 6 3.51 10.04 -5.20
C LEU A 6 3.92 9.76 -6.65
N VAL A 7 5.02 10.36 -7.11
CA VAL A 7 5.53 10.12 -8.47
C VAL A 7 5.96 8.66 -8.63
N LEU A 8 6.71 8.10 -7.68
CA LEU A 8 7.14 6.70 -7.72
C LEU A 8 5.96 5.74 -7.73
N THR A 9 4.96 5.99 -6.89
CA THR A 9 3.72 5.20 -6.85
C THR A 9 3.00 5.22 -8.20
N ASN A 10 2.90 6.41 -8.81
CA ASN A 10 2.27 6.55 -10.12
C ASN A 10 3.06 5.82 -11.22
N VAL A 11 4.39 5.91 -11.21
CA VAL A 11 5.25 5.18 -12.17
C VAL A 11 5.10 3.67 -11.98
N ALA A 12 5.08 3.17 -10.74
CA ALA A 12 4.88 1.76 -10.45
C ALA A 12 3.51 1.26 -10.94
N ALA A 13 2.44 2.00 -10.64
CA ALA A 13 1.09 1.69 -11.09
C ALA A 13 0.98 1.69 -12.62
N SER A 14 1.53 2.72 -13.28
CA SER A 14 1.53 2.84 -14.75
C SER A 14 2.31 1.70 -15.40
N GLY A 15 3.49 1.35 -14.88
CA GLY A 15 4.31 0.24 -15.38
C GLY A 15 3.59 -1.12 -15.26
N LEU A 16 2.91 -1.34 -14.14
CA LEU A 16 2.09 -2.54 -13.92
C LEU A 16 0.94 -2.63 -14.93
N MET A 17 0.20 -1.54 -15.12
CA MET A 17 -0.92 -1.47 -16.08
C MET A 17 -0.45 -1.65 -17.52
N MET A 18 0.67 -1.05 -17.91
CA MET A 18 1.28 -1.28 -19.22
C MET A 18 1.64 -2.74 -19.43
N THR A 19 2.21 -3.39 -18.42
CA THR A 19 2.56 -4.83 -18.48
C THR A 19 1.33 -5.67 -18.74
N ILE A 20 0.24 -5.44 -18.00
CA ILE A 20 -1.03 -6.16 -18.18
C ILE A 20 -1.60 -5.91 -19.58
N GLY A 21 -1.59 -4.67 -20.05
CA GLY A 21 -2.09 -4.31 -21.38
C GLY A 21 -1.31 -4.97 -22.53
N MET A 22 0.00 -5.18 -22.36
CA MET A 22 0.84 -5.82 -23.38
C MET A 22 0.67 -7.35 -23.44
N ILE A 23 0.32 -7.97 -22.32
CA ILE A 23 0.15 -9.43 -22.25
C ILE A 23 -1.27 -9.83 -22.68
N THR A 24 -2.25 -8.95 -22.50
CA THR A 24 -3.66 -9.28 -22.68
C THR A 24 -4.10 -9.00 -24.13
N PRO A 25 -4.82 -9.95 -24.79
CA PRO A 25 -5.19 -9.82 -26.21
C PRO A 25 -6.34 -8.84 -26.47
N SER A 26 -7.10 -8.47 -25.43
CA SER A 26 -8.29 -7.61 -25.55
C SER A 26 -8.26 -6.47 -24.52
N ASN A 27 -8.61 -5.26 -24.96
CA ASN A 27 -8.69 -4.09 -24.08
C ASN A 27 -9.69 -4.29 -22.93
N ALA A 28 -10.81 -4.98 -23.16
CA ALA A 28 -11.81 -5.25 -22.12
C ALA A 28 -11.22 -6.18 -21.05
N THR A 29 -10.53 -7.23 -21.46
CA THR A 29 -9.86 -8.16 -20.54
C THR A 29 -8.70 -7.48 -19.80
N ALA A 30 -7.92 -6.62 -20.49
CA ALA A 30 -6.85 -5.85 -19.86
C ALA A 30 -7.38 -4.96 -18.72
N ASN A 31 -8.47 -4.24 -18.96
CA ASN A 31 -9.09 -3.39 -17.95
C ASN A 31 -9.62 -4.22 -16.76
N ALA A 32 -10.28 -5.35 -17.01
CA ALA A 32 -10.78 -6.22 -15.96
C ALA A 32 -9.65 -6.80 -15.10
N CYS A 33 -8.59 -7.33 -15.74
CA CYS A 33 -7.40 -7.81 -15.04
C CYS A 33 -6.70 -6.70 -14.27
N GLY A 34 -6.57 -5.52 -14.87
CA GLY A 34 -5.95 -4.36 -14.24
C GLY A 34 -6.69 -3.92 -12.98
N LEU A 35 -8.02 -3.83 -13.05
CA LEU A 35 -8.85 -3.51 -11.89
C LEU A 35 -8.72 -4.56 -10.79
N LEU A 36 -8.72 -5.85 -11.14
CA LEU A 36 -8.57 -6.94 -10.18
C LEU A 36 -7.20 -6.89 -9.49
N VAL A 37 -6.12 -6.68 -10.23
CA VAL A 37 -4.77 -6.56 -9.69
C VAL A 37 -4.64 -5.33 -8.79
N LEU A 38 -5.22 -4.18 -9.17
CA LEU A 38 -5.26 -2.99 -8.31
C LEU A 38 -6.05 -3.24 -7.04
N LEU A 39 -7.20 -3.91 -7.12
CA LEU A 39 -8.00 -4.26 -5.96
C LEU A 39 -7.21 -5.14 -4.98
N VAL A 40 -6.53 -6.17 -5.50
CA VAL A 40 -5.65 -7.03 -4.67
C VAL A 40 -4.53 -6.21 -4.03
N ASN A 41 -3.85 -5.33 -4.79
CA ASN A 41 -2.83 -4.45 -4.23
C ASN A 41 -3.37 -3.53 -3.14
N LEU A 42 -4.58 -2.99 -3.30
CA LEU A 42 -5.24 -2.14 -2.31
C LEU A 42 -5.59 -2.93 -1.03
N LEU A 43 -6.17 -4.14 -1.20
CA LEU A 43 -6.49 -5.01 -0.07
C LEU A 43 -5.25 -5.44 0.71
N CYS A 44 -4.16 -5.75 0.00
CA CYS A 44 -2.88 -6.14 0.60
C CYS A 44 -2.03 -4.93 1.05
N GLY A 45 -2.52 -3.71 0.84
CA GLY A 45 -1.82 -2.46 1.14
C GLY A 45 -1.71 -2.09 2.63
N GLY A 46 -1.92 -3.04 3.54
CA GLY A 46 -1.81 -2.82 4.99
C GLY A 46 -2.99 -2.07 5.62
N PHE A 47 -3.84 -1.43 4.80
CA PHE A 47 -4.99 -0.68 5.31
C PHE A 47 -6.13 -1.61 5.79
N PHE A 48 -6.40 -2.71 5.06
CA PHE A 48 -7.48 -3.65 5.40
C PHE A 48 -6.99 -4.90 6.15
N LEU A 49 -5.77 -5.36 5.89
CA LEU A 49 -5.21 -6.53 6.52
C LEU A 49 -4.29 -6.10 7.66
N ASN A 50 -4.87 -5.80 8.81
CA ASN A 50 -4.10 -5.62 10.03
C ASN A 50 -3.56 -7.00 10.47
N GLU A 51 -2.23 -7.13 10.54
CA GLU A 51 -1.55 -8.38 10.93
C GLU A 51 -1.84 -8.80 12.41
N GLN A 52 -2.73 -8.09 13.11
CA GLN A 52 -3.02 -8.37 14.51
C GLN A 52 -3.71 -9.71 14.75
N GLU A 53 -4.46 -10.25 13.79
CA GLU A 53 -5.21 -11.49 14.00
C GLU A 53 -4.41 -12.77 13.75
N THR A 54 -3.14 -12.67 13.35
CA THR A 54 -2.36 -13.85 12.92
C THR A 54 -1.33 -14.33 13.94
N GLN A 55 -1.26 -13.74 15.12
CA GLN A 55 -0.50 -14.28 16.26
C GLN A 55 -1.43 -15.06 17.20
N GLY A 56 -2.05 -16.10 16.67
CA GLY A 56 -2.57 -17.20 17.47
C GLY A 56 -1.42 -18.13 17.82
N ASP A 57 -1.27 -18.42 19.11
CA ASP A 57 -0.25 -19.30 19.69
C ASP A 57 -0.08 -20.61 18.91
N GLY A 58 1.16 -20.86 18.50
CA GLY A 58 1.76 -22.16 18.29
C GLY A 58 0.95 -23.22 17.55
N GLU A 59 0.92 -23.20 16.22
CA GLU A 59 0.96 -24.40 15.37
C GLU A 59 0.80 -23.96 13.89
N SER A 60 1.75 -24.41 13.03
CA SER A 60 1.75 -24.29 11.56
C SER A 60 1.15 -22.99 10.98
N VAL A 61 2.01 -22.06 10.56
CA VAL A 61 1.59 -20.84 9.88
C VAL A 61 0.63 -21.21 8.75
N PRO A 62 -0.67 -20.86 8.81
CA PRO A 62 -1.61 -21.25 7.77
C PRO A 62 -1.15 -20.65 6.43
N ILE A 63 -1.34 -21.40 5.35
CA ILE A 63 -0.94 -21.00 3.98
C ILE A 63 -1.45 -19.60 3.63
N SER A 64 -2.64 -19.22 4.15
CA SER A 64 -3.22 -17.88 3.99
C SER A 64 -2.30 -16.76 4.48
N VAL A 65 -1.63 -16.95 5.63
CA VAL A 65 -0.70 -15.95 6.20
C VAL A 65 0.54 -15.78 5.35
N THR A 66 1.08 -16.89 4.85
CA THR A 66 2.23 -16.84 3.94
C THR A 66 1.90 -16.14 2.64
N ILE A 67 0.72 -16.42 2.06
CA ILE A 67 0.25 -15.75 0.84
C ILE A 67 0.07 -14.25 1.11
N THR A 68 -0.56 -13.87 2.22
CA THR A 68 -0.76 -12.45 2.58
C THR A 68 0.57 -11.73 2.75
N LYS A 69 1.56 -12.33 3.42
CA LYS A 69 2.90 -11.75 3.57
C LYS A 69 3.62 -11.58 2.23
N VAL A 70 3.53 -12.54 1.34
CA VAL A 70 4.14 -12.45 0.01
C VAL A 70 3.45 -11.36 -0.82
N LEU A 71 2.11 -11.30 -0.79
CA LEU A 71 1.34 -10.28 -1.50
C LEU A 71 1.60 -8.88 -0.94
N SER A 72 1.59 -8.71 0.38
CA SER A 72 1.87 -7.41 1.00
C SER A 72 3.28 -6.92 0.73
N SER A 73 4.28 -7.83 0.78
CA SER A 73 5.67 -7.50 0.43
C SER A 73 5.85 -7.06 -1.02
N GLY A 74 5.08 -7.64 -1.95
CA GLY A 74 5.08 -7.29 -3.38
C GLY A 74 4.16 -6.12 -3.75
N SER A 75 3.33 -5.66 -2.83
CA SER A 75 2.39 -4.56 -3.08
C SER A 75 3.09 -3.21 -3.07
N PHE A 76 3.08 -2.54 -4.22
CA PHE A 76 3.59 -1.16 -4.30
C PHE A 76 2.72 -0.18 -3.48
N VAL A 77 1.44 -0.48 -3.30
CA VAL A 77 0.51 0.31 -2.47
C VAL A 77 0.92 0.23 -1.00
N ASN A 78 1.27 -0.96 -0.49
CA ASN A 78 1.72 -1.14 0.88
C ASN A 78 2.97 -0.31 1.17
N ARG A 79 4.00 -0.42 0.31
CA ARG A 79 5.25 0.33 0.45
C ARG A 79 5.04 1.84 0.35
N ALA A 80 4.18 2.28 -0.57
CA ALA A 80 3.84 3.69 -0.70
C ALA A 80 3.10 4.21 0.54
N PHE A 81 2.14 3.44 1.05
CA PHE A 81 1.34 3.80 2.21
C PHE A 81 2.19 3.87 3.48
N GLU A 82 3.04 2.87 3.73
CA GLU A 82 3.98 2.85 4.85
C GLU A 82 4.90 4.06 4.81
N ALA A 83 5.59 4.31 3.68
CA ALA A 83 6.49 5.45 3.53
C ALA A 83 5.79 6.81 3.68
N LEU A 84 4.54 6.94 3.21
CA LEU A 84 3.74 8.16 3.37
C LEU A 84 3.35 8.39 4.82
N LEU A 85 2.92 7.34 5.53
CA LEU A 85 2.60 7.45 6.96
C LEU A 85 3.82 7.80 7.80
N ILE A 86 4.96 7.15 7.55
CA ILE A 86 6.22 7.48 8.24
C ILE A 86 6.59 8.95 7.97
N ASN A 87 6.50 9.42 6.72
CA ASN A 87 6.82 10.81 6.37
C ASN A 87 5.91 11.84 7.07
N GLU A 88 4.65 11.49 7.33
CA GLU A 88 3.68 12.40 7.95
C GLU A 88 3.73 12.35 9.48
N PHE A 89 3.87 11.15 10.05
CA PHE A 89 3.68 10.94 11.49
C PHE A 89 4.99 10.84 12.29
N LEU A 90 6.14 10.59 11.64
CA LEU A 90 7.41 10.42 12.34
C LEU A 90 7.79 11.64 13.20
N ASP A 91 7.63 12.85 12.64
CA ASP A 91 7.94 14.13 13.31
C ASP A 91 6.67 14.85 13.77
N ALA A 92 5.51 14.21 13.65
CA ALA A 92 4.26 14.79 14.07
C ALA A 92 4.17 14.80 15.60
N GLY A 93 3.87 15.97 16.14
CA GLY A 93 3.67 16.14 17.59
C GLY A 93 2.43 15.39 18.09
N VAL A 94 1.96 15.79 19.26
CA VAL A 94 0.74 15.24 19.87
C VAL A 94 -0.48 15.82 19.16
N PHE A 95 -1.35 14.96 18.67
CA PHE A 95 -2.66 15.30 18.12
C PHE A 95 -3.71 15.18 19.21
N GLN A 96 -4.45 16.25 19.45
CA GLN A 96 -5.61 16.20 20.35
C GLN A 96 -6.86 15.83 19.55
N PHE A 97 -7.34 14.62 19.75
CA PHE A 97 -8.58 14.17 19.16
C PHE A 97 -9.72 14.36 20.16
N THR A 98 -10.61 15.32 19.87
CA THR A 98 -11.84 15.54 20.65
C THR A 98 -13.03 14.95 19.89
N PRO A 99 -13.47 13.73 20.18
CA PRO A 99 -14.66 13.17 19.56
C PRO A 99 -15.88 13.96 20.03
N LYS A 100 -16.50 14.72 19.13
CA LYS A 100 -17.77 15.41 19.42
C LYS A 100 -18.90 14.38 19.30
N TRP A 101 -19.23 13.73 20.41
CA TRP A 101 -20.46 12.95 20.52
C TRP A 101 -21.62 13.93 20.67
N LYS A 102 -22.42 14.08 19.64
CA LYS A 102 -23.68 14.82 19.72
C LYS A 102 -24.71 13.90 20.38
N ASN A 103 -24.67 13.79 21.71
CA ASN A 103 -25.79 13.19 22.43
C ASN A 103 -26.98 14.13 22.32
N SER A 104 -28.00 13.64 21.65
CA SER A 104 -29.33 14.22 21.60
C SER A 104 -29.85 14.41 23.02
N GLU A 105 -30.34 15.61 23.28
CA GLU A 105 -31.20 16.00 24.41
C GLU A 105 -30.58 16.09 25.83
N ASN A 106 -30.43 17.33 26.28
CA ASN A 106 -30.38 17.75 27.69
C ASN A 106 -29.21 17.34 28.59
N SER A 107 -27.97 17.68 28.23
CA SER A 107 -26.99 17.91 29.29
C SER A 107 -25.97 18.98 28.88
N ASN A 108 -25.93 20.06 29.65
CA ASN A 108 -24.96 21.17 29.58
C ASN A 108 -23.55 20.77 30.08
N HIS A 109 -23.15 19.50 29.89
CA HIS A 109 -21.79 19.03 30.14
C HIS A 109 -21.22 18.51 28.83
N GLU A 110 -20.45 19.36 28.12
CA GLU A 110 -19.48 18.95 27.13
C GLU A 110 -18.35 18.16 27.84
N ASN A 111 -18.58 16.87 28.09
CA ASN A 111 -17.50 15.95 28.40
C ASN A 111 -16.80 15.57 27.09
N SER A 112 -16.04 16.50 26.53
CA SER A 112 -15.09 16.20 25.47
C SER A 112 -13.88 15.51 26.12
N ILE A 113 -13.82 14.20 26.06
CA ILE A 113 -12.60 13.47 26.43
C ILE A 113 -11.61 13.74 25.30
N ALA A 114 -10.68 14.67 25.56
CA ALA A 114 -9.55 14.85 24.65
C ALA A 114 -8.63 13.64 24.81
N VAL A 115 -8.46 12.87 23.72
CA VAL A 115 -7.48 11.79 23.65
C VAL A 115 -6.25 12.34 22.92
N ASP A 116 -5.14 12.40 23.64
CA ASP A 116 -3.86 12.78 23.07
C ASP A 116 -3.28 11.54 22.36
N VAL A 117 -3.08 11.65 21.04
CA VAL A 117 -2.49 10.57 20.22
C VAL A 117 -1.18 11.09 19.64
N THR A 118 -0.10 10.37 19.87
CA THR A 118 1.21 10.69 19.28
C THR A 118 1.34 10.07 17.89
N GLY A 119 2.12 10.71 17.00
CA GLY A 119 2.40 10.15 15.67
C GLY A 119 3.01 8.75 15.74
N GLN A 120 3.84 8.47 16.75
CA GLN A 120 4.41 7.15 16.97
C GLN A 120 3.36 6.09 17.33
N GLU A 121 2.34 6.44 18.12
CA GLU A 121 1.23 5.50 18.42
C GLU A 121 0.44 5.15 17.17
N VAL A 122 0.28 6.10 16.24
CA VAL A 122 -0.34 5.84 14.95
C VAL A 122 0.48 4.84 14.13
N LEU A 123 1.80 5.04 14.03
CA LEU A 123 2.69 4.11 13.30
C LEU A 123 2.70 2.71 13.94
N GLN A 124 2.74 2.63 15.27
CA GLN A 124 2.67 1.35 16.00
C GLN A 124 1.33 0.64 15.79
N PHE A 125 0.22 1.38 15.70
CA PHE A 125 -1.09 0.81 15.42
C PHE A 125 -1.11 0.06 14.08
N PHE A 126 -0.45 0.60 13.07
CA PHE A 126 -0.31 -0.05 11.76
C PHE A 126 0.86 -1.05 11.70
N LYS A 127 1.66 -1.17 12.78
CA LYS A 127 2.90 -1.96 12.83
C LYS A 127 3.90 -1.61 11.73
N PHE A 128 3.92 -0.37 11.32
CA PHE A 128 4.90 0.16 10.40
C PHE A 128 6.19 0.56 11.11
N GLY A 129 7.26 0.70 10.33
CA GLY A 129 8.53 1.19 10.85
C GLY A 129 8.39 2.59 11.46
N ASP A 130 9.11 2.83 12.55
CA ASP A 130 9.13 4.09 13.29
C ASP A 130 10.42 4.89 13.06
N THR A 131 11.20 4.51 12.05
CA THR A 131 12.52 5.06 11.80
C THR A 131 12.62 5.67 10.39
N THR A 132 13.33 6.77 10.26
CA THR A 132 13.68 7.36 8.94
C THR A 132 14.34 6.34 8.00
N ARG A 133 15.07 5.37 8.55
CA ARG A 133 15.69 4.29 7.78
C ARG A 133 14.67 3.39 7.10
N ASP A 134 13.56 3.10 7.77
CA ASP A 134 12.49 2.25 7.24
C ASP A 134 11.80 2.97 6.07
N MET A 135 11.54 4.26 6.21
CA MET A 135 11.04 5.10 5.11
C MET A 135 11.95 5.04 3.87
N TRP A 136 13.28 5.13 4.06
CA TRP A 136 14.21 5.04 2.93
C TRP A 136 14.27 3.63 2.32
N ASN A 137 14.12 2.58 3.12
CA ASN A 137 14.00 1.21 2.64
C ASN A 137 12.75 1.03 1.78
N ASP A 138 11.63 1.62 2.17
CA ASP A 138 10.38 1.56 1.40
C ASP A 138 10.48 2.35 0.10
N ILE A 139 11.11 3.52 0.12
CA ILE A 139 11.40 4.29 -1.10
C ILE A 139 12.28 3.47 -2.05
N ALA A 140 13.30 2.80 -1.55
CA ALA A 140 14.17 1.95 -2.35
C ALA A 140 13.41 0.74 -2.93
N ALA A 141 12.59 0.09 -2.11
CA ALA A 141 11.74 -1.02 -2.55
C ALA A 141 10.72 -0.58 -3.61
N LEU A 142 10.05 0.56 -3.40
CA LEU A 142 9.10 1.15 -4.34
C LEU A 142 9.78 1.52 -5.67
N THR A 143 10.98 2.07 -5.62
CA THR A 143 11.80 2.38 -6.81
C THR A 143 12.15 1.09 -7.56
N GLY A 144 12.55 0.04 -6.83
CA GLY A 144 12.83 -1.28 -7.40
C GLY A 144 11.62 -1.89 -8.10
N LEU A 145 10.44 -1.80 -7.49
CA LEU A 145 9.18 -2.26 -8.08
C LEU A 145 8.81 -1.45 -9.32
N ALA A 146 8.95 -0.11 -9.29
CA ALA A 146 8.68 0.75 -10.44
C ALA A 146 9.57 0.41 -11.64
N VAL A 147 10.89 0.28 -11.41
CA VAL A 147 11.85 -0.12 -12.45
C VAL A 147 11.54 -1.54 -12.95
N GLY A 148 11.22 -2.46 -12.05
CA GLY A 148 10.84 -3.83 -12.39
C GLY A 148 9.62 -3.89 -13.31
N TYR A 149 8.55 -3.19 -12.98
CA TYR A 149 7.33 -3.17 -13.80
C TYR A 149 7.56 -2.51 -15.17
N VAL A 150 8.30 -1.41 -15.24
CA VAL A 150 8.66 -0.77 -16.51
C VAL A 150 9.51 -1.70 -17.37
N THR A 151 10.47 -2.41 -16.76
CA THR A 151 11.31 -3.38 -17.47
C THR A 151 10.48 -4.55 -18.01
N LEU A 152 9.55 -5.07 -17.19
CA LEU A 152 8.62 -6.13 -17.61
C LEU A 152 7.72 -5.67 -18.76
N ALA A 153 7.19 -4.43 -18.72
CA ALA A 153 6.42 -3.86 -19.81
C ALA A 153 7.23 -3.81 -21.10
N PHE A 154 8.50 -3.39 -21.03
CA PHE A 154 9.39 -3.36 -22.19
C PHE A 154 9.68 -4.75 -22.77
N ILE A 155 9.90 -5.74 -21.91
CA ILE A 155 10.10 -7.14 -22.32
C ILE A 155 8.82 -7.68 -22.99
N ALA A 156 7.66 -7.45 -22.38
CA ALA A 156 6.37 -7.86 -22.93
C ALA A 156 6.11 -7.23 -24.30
N LEU A 157 6.40 -5.94 -24.46
CA LEU A 157 6.31 -5.24 -25.73
C LEU A 157 7.19 -5.89 -26.80
N LYS A 158 8.46 -6.18 -26.46
CA LYS A 158 9.40 -6.81 -27.39
C LYS A 158 8.96 -8.22 -27.79
N TRP A 159 8.32 -8.95 -26.90
CA TRP A 159 7.79 -10.29 -27.20
C TRP A 159 6.57 -10.22 -28.12
N THR A 160 5.66 -9.29 -27.87
CA THR A 160 4.45 -9.10 -28.69
C THR A 160 4.80 -8.64 -30.09
N THR A 161 5.72 -7.69 -30.25
CA THR A 161 6.14 -7.20 -31.57
C THR A 161 6.88 -8.26 -32.39
N ARG A 162 7.63 -9.17 -31.73
CA ARG A 162 8.26 -10.29 -32.44
C ARG A 162 7.27 -11.30 -33.00
N LYS A 163 6.15 -11.55 -32.30
CA LYS A 163 5.11 -12.47 -32.77
C LYS A 163 4.35 -11.93 -34.00
N VAL A 164 4.12 -10.61 -34.02
CA VAL A 164 3.41 -9.94 -35.15
C VAL A 164 4.29 -9.78 -36.40
N GLY A 165 5.61 -9.77 -36.26
CA GLY A 165 6.55 -9.62 -37.38
C GLY A 165 6.95 -10.92 -38.08
N VAL A 166 6.37 -12.07 -37.70
CA VAL A 166 6.66 -13.40 -38.26
C VAL A 166 5.50 -13.91 -39.15
N GLU A 167 4.37 -13.19 -39.21
CA GLU A 167 3.30 -13.39 -40.18
C GLU A 167 3.48 -12.46 -41.38
#